data_126e84f141e7065d8983a1801278c811
#
_entry.id   126e84f141e7065d8983a1801278c811
#
_cell.length_a   1.000
_cell.length_b   1.000
_cell.length_c   1.000
_cell.angle_alpha   90.00
_cell.angle_beta   90.00
_cell.angle_gamma   90.00
#
_symmetry.space_group_name_H-M   'P 1'
#
loop_
_entity.id
_entity.type
_entity.pdbx_description
1 polymer ?
#
loop_
_entity_poly.entity_id
_entity_poly.type
_entity_poly.pdbx_seq_one_letter_code
_entity_poly.pdbx_strand_id
1 'polypeptide(L)'
;MSKRLLKSGIIVSAMTLLSRVLGLVRDVIIAQIIGAGLSADVFLFANRIPNFLRRLFAEGAFSQAFVPVLAEYQKAGDLNKTQQFISKVSGTLGGLVTIVTAFAMIFSPVVAAIFGTGWFIDWLNDGVNGVKFEQASLLLKITFPYLWFITFVALSGAILNTLGKFGVMAFSPVLLNIAMICTALFLAPYTSSPDLALAVGIFIGGLLQFLFQLPFLKQAGLLVKPKWAWNDAGVKKIRTLMIPALFGVSVSQINLLLDTFIASFLMTGSISWLYYSDRLLEFPLGLFGIAISTVILPTLARHHVNRTDNAEQSAVDFRNTMDWGVRMILLLGVPAMIGIGVLAQPMLLVLFMRGEFLFSDVQAASYSLWAFNMGLLSFMLIKILANGYYARQDTKTPVRIGIIAMVSNMAFNLLAIPFSYVGLAIASAMSATLNAYLLYRGLAQANVYHFSKQSAVFFAKVFTAGLAMGAVVWHYCPSLIQWQQMAFIQRIHWLVWLIAVAAVIYGSALLLLGIRKRHLVHS
;
A
#
# COMPACT_ATOMS: atom_id res chain seq x y z
N MET A 1 -29.50 5.26 0.94
CA MET A 1 -28.71 4.07 0.54
C MET A 1 -29.57 2.83 0.69
N SER A 2 -29.60 1.93 -0.31
CA SER A 2 -30.36 0.67 -0.16
C SER A 2 -29.71 -0.20 0.94
N LYS A 3 -30.54 -0.91 1.75
CA LYS A 3 -30.08 -1.86 2.79
C LYS A 3 -29.03 -2.86 2.25
N ARG A 4 -29.14 -3.19 0.97
CA ARG A 4 -28.22 -4.11 0.26
C ARG A 4 -26.82 -3.51 0.08
N LEU A 5 -26.70 -2.23 -0.27
CA LEU A 5 -25.42 -1.52 -0.41
C LEU A 5 -24.72 -1.36 0.95
N LEU A 6 -25.47 -1.04 2.00
CA LEU A 6 -24.93 -0.95 3.36
C LEU A 6 -24.37 -2.31 3.84
N LYS A 7 -25.13 -3.40 3.64
CA LYS A 7 -24.69 -4.76 3.98
C LYS A 7 -23.43 -5.16 3.23
N SER A 8 -23.36 -4.87 1.92
CA SER A 8 -22.15 -5.14 1.12
C SER A 8 -20.95 -4.33 1.61
N GLY A 9 -21.16 -3.06 1.95
CA GLY A 9 -20.09 -2.22 2.52
C GLY A 9 -19.54 -2.76 3.84
N ILE A 10 -20.41 -3.20 4.75
CA ILE A 10 -20.00 -3.81 6.03
C ILE A 10 -19.19 -5.09 5.80
N ILE A 11 -19.63 -5.96 4.88
CA ILE A 11 -18.93 -7.22 4.55
C ILE A 11 -17.54 -6.90 3.99
N VAL A 12 -17.43 -5.99 3.03
CA VAL A 12 -16.13 -5.59 2.45
C VAL A 12 -15.22 -5.03 3.53
N SER A 13 -15.72 -4.14 4.39
CA SER A 13 -14.92 -3.55 5.47
C SER A 13 -14.45 -4.60 6.48
N ALA A 14 -15.30 -5.55 6.86
CA ALA A 14 -14.92 -6.63 7.77
C ALA A 14 -13.86 -7.56 7.14
N MET A 15 -14.00 -7.93 5.86
CA MET A 15 -13.03 -8.77 5.16
C MET A 15 -11.69 -8.03 4.96
N THR A 16 -11.74 -6.74 4.68
CA THR A 16 -10.53 -5.91 4.57
C THR A 16 -9.81 -5.80 5.91
N LEU A 17 -10.55 -5.60 7.01
CA LEU A 17 -9.96 -5.57 8.36
C LEU A 17 -9.31 -6.92 8.71
N LEU A 18 -10.03 -8.03 8.47
CA LEU A 18 -9.51 -9.38 8.68
C LEU A 18 -8.21 -9.61 7.89
N SER A 19 -8.20 -9.22 6.60
CA SER A 19 -7.01 -9.34 5.76
C SER A 19 -5.83 -8.51 6.29
N ARG A 20 -6.08 -7.30 6.81
CA ARG A 20 -5.02 -6.46 7.39
C ARG A 20 -4.46 -7.04 8.68
N VAL A 21 -5.32 -7.55 9.55
CA VAL A 21 -4.88 -8.22 10.80
C VAL A 21 -4.06 -9.46 10.47
N LEU A 22 -4.54 -10.32 9.57
CA LEU A 22 -3.78 -11.50 9.13
C LEU A 22 -2.49 -11.14 8.39
N GLY A 23 -2.48 -10.03 7.66
CA GLY A 23 -1.26 -9.49 7.04
C GLY A 23 -0.21 -9.10 8.08
N LEU A 24 -0.62 -8.47 9.18
CA LEU A 24 0.29 -8.16 10.29
C LEU A 24 0.78 -9.43 10.99
N VAL A 25 -0.10 -10.39 11.28
CA VAL A 25 0.27 -11.68 11.88
C VAL A 25 1.28 -12.42 10.98
N ARG A 26 1.05 -12.44 9.68
CA ARG A 26 1.99 -12.99 8.69
C ARG A 26 3.35 -12.30 8.79
N ASP A 27 3.39 -10.97 8.79
CA ASP A 27 4.65 -10.21 8.82
C ASP A 27 5.42 -10.45 10.13
N VAL A 28 4.72 -10.59 11.26
CA VAL A 28 5.31 -10.99 12.56
C VAL A 28 5.92 -12.39 12.49
N ILE A 29 5.21 -13.36 11.90
CA ILE A 29 5.70 -14.74 11.76
C ILE A 29 6.91 -14.79 10.80
N ILE A 30 6.84 -14.07 9.69
CA ILE A 30 7.96 -13.95 8.74
C ILE A 30 9.18 -13.36 9.45
N ALA A 31 9.03 -12.26 10.18
CA ALA A 31 10.12 -11.66 10.95
C ALA A 31 10.73 -12.65 11.95
N GLN A 32 9.90 -13.44 12.63
CA GLN A 32 10.36 -14.46 13.58
C GLN A 32 11.20 -15.56 12.92
N ILE A 33 10.88 -15.95 11.70
CA ILE A 33 11.49 -17.10 11.02
C ILE A 33 12.72 -16.72 10.20
N ILE A 34 12.69 -15.59 9.48
CA ILE A 34 13.79 -15.17 8.60
C ILE A 34 14.52 -13.91 9.07
N GLY A 35 14.04 -13.24 10.12
CA GLY A 35 14.66 -12.03 10.67
C GLY A 35 14.71 -10.86 9.68
N ALA A 36 15.85 -10.17 9.68
CA ALA A 36 16.17 -9.10 8.74
C ALA A 36 17.55 -9.32 8.07
N GLY A 37 17.93 -10.55 7.86
CA GLY A 37 19.18 -10.96 7.23
C GLY A 37 19.05 -11.20 5.72
N LEU A 38 19.97 -12.03 5.21
CA LEU A 38 20.06 -12.40 3.79
C LEU A 38 18.75 -12.98 3.25
N SER A 39 18.20 -14.01 3.91
CA SER A 39 16.96 -14.67 3.49
C SER A 39 15.77 -13.70 3.44
N ALA A 40 15.69 -12.76 4.39
CA ALA A 40 14.63 -11.75 4.41
C ALA A 40 14.77 -10.76 3.24
N ASP A 41 15.97 -10.24 3.00
CA ASP A 41 16.21 -9.32 1.88
C ASP A 41 15.87 -9.97 0.55
N VAL A 42 16.32 -11.20 0.31
CA VAL A 42 16.08 -11.94 -0.93
C VAL A 42 14.60 -12.27 -1.12
N PHE A 43 13.92 -12.72 -0.06
CA PHE A 43 12.49 -13.00 -0.10
C PHE A 43 11.67 -11.74 -0.39
N LEU A 44 11.94 -10.65 0.32
CA LEU A 44 11.23 -9.37 0.13
C LEU A 44 11.48 -8.80 -1.26
N PHE A 45 12.70 -8.91 -1.77
CA PHE A 45 13.05 -8.57 -3.15
C PHE A 45 12.22 -9.39 -4.16
N ALA A 46 12.25 -10.72 -4.02
CA ALA A 46 11.53 -11.62 -4.92
C ALA A 46 10.00 -11.44 -4.86
N ASN A 47 9.45 -11.01 -3.72
CA ASN A 47 8.03 -10.71 -3.56
C ASN A 47 7.65 -9.35 -4.17
N ARG A 48 8.55 -8.35 -4.17
CA ARG A 48 8.27 -7.00 -4.69
C ARG A 48 7.97 -7.00 -6.19
N ILE A 49 8.72 -7.76 -6.99
CA ILE A 49 8.62 -7.73 -8.44
C ILE A 49 7.29 -8.29 -8.97
N PRO A 50 6.83 -9.49 -8.58
CA PRO A 50 5.49 -9.96 -8.93
C PRO A 50 4.36 -9.05 -8.41
N ASN A 51 4.52 -8.47 -7.21
CA ASN A 51 3.56 -7.50 -6.67
C ASN A 51 3.50 -6.20 -7.46
N PHE A 52 4.62 -5.71 -7.95
CA PHE A 52 4.66 -4.58 -8.89
C PHE A 52 3.85 -4.88 -10.15
N LEU A 53 4.10 -6.00 -10.79
CA LEU A 53 3.37 -6.42 -11.99
C LEU A 53 1.88 -6.64 -11.71
N ARG A 54 1.53 -7.19 -10.55
CA ARG A 54 0.15 -7.33 -10.10
C ARG A 54 -0.57 -5.98 -10.00
N ARG A 55 0.04 -4.99 -9.35
CA ARG A 55 -0.53 -3.64 -9.21
C ARG A 55 -0.66 -2.95 -10.56
N LEU A 56 0.32 -3.16 -11.44
CA LEU A 56 0.33 -2.57 -12.76
C LEU A 56 -0.78 -3.16 -13.66
N PHE A 57 -0.82 -4.49 -13.77
CA PHE A 57 -1.69 -5.16 -14.73
C PHE A 57 -3.05 -5.56 -14.14
N ALA A 58 -3.09 -6.15 -12.95
CA ALA A 58 -4.30 -6.79 -12.44
C ALA A 58 -5.23 -5.83 -11.69
N GLU A 59 -4.71 -4.97 -10.82
CA GLU A 59 -5.55 -4.12 -9.97
C GLU A 59 -5.80 -2.72 -10.53
N GLY A 60 -4.86 -2.19 -11.28
CA GLY A 60 -4.92 -0.80 -11.77
C GLY A 60 -5.55 -0.68 -13.14
N ALA A 61 -4.71 -0.77 -14.17
CA ALA A 61 -5.08 -0.45 -15.54
C ALA A 61 -6.12 -1.41 -16.14
N PHE A 62 -5.99 -2.72 -15.84
CA PHE A 62 -6.92 -3.72 -16.38
C PHE A 62 -8.35 -3.52 -15.85
N SER A 63 -8.53 -3.38 -14.55
CA SER A 63 -9.87 -3.20 -13.96
C SER A 63 -10.55 -1.92 -14.46
N GLN A 64 -9.78 -0.83 -14.61
CA GLN A 64 -10.29 0.45 -15.15
C GLN A 64 -10.74 0.34 -16.59
N ALA A 65 -10.09 -0.49 -17.41
CA ALA A 65 -10.43 -0.71 -18.79
C ALA A 65 -11.55 -1.76 -18.98
N PHE A 66 -11.52 -2.83 -18.19
CA PHE A 66 -12.39 -4.00 -18.35
C PHE A 66 -13.81 -3.75 -17.84
N VAL A 67 -13.95 -3.19 -16.62
CA VAL A 67 -15.27 -3.05 -15.97
C VAL A 67 -16.27 -2.22 -16.78
N PRO A 68 -15.93 -1.06 -17.37
CA PRO A 68 -16.85 -0.31 -18.21
C PRO A 68 -17.31 -1.08 -19.45
N VAL A 69 -16.38 -1.78 -20.12
CA VAL A 69 -16.69 -2.56 -21.33
C VAL A 69 -17.57 -3.77 -20.97
N LEU A 70 -17.28 -4.46 -19.86
CA LEU A 70 -18.13 -5.56 -19.39
C LEU A 70 -19.55 -5.07 -19.07
N ALA A 71 -19.68 -3.91 -18.44
CA ALA A 71 -20.99 -3.33 -18.10
C ALA A 71 -21.83 -3.03 -19.37
N GLU A 72 -21.21 -2.62 -20.49
CA GLU A 72 -21.90 -2.45 -21.77
C GLU A 72 -22.50 -3.78 -22.27
N TYR A 73 -21.71 -4.88 -22.22
CA TYR A 73 -22.18 -6.19 -22.63
C TYR A 73 -23.29 -6.73 -21.71
N GLN A 74 -23.18 -6.49 -20.41
CA GLN A 74 -24.22 -6.89 -19.44
C GLN A 74 -25.51 -6.10 -19.61
N LYS A 75 -25.43 -4.79 -19.93
CA LYS A 75 -26.59 -3.93 -20.18
C LYS A 75 -27.40 -4.37 -21.41
N ALA A 76 -26.74 -5.00 -22.38
CA ALA A 76 -27.39 -5.55 -23.56
C ALA A 76 -28.32 -6.75 -23.26
N GLY A 77 -28.26 -7.33 -22.05
CA GLY A 77 -29.13 -8.40 -21.56
C GLY A 77 -28.89 -9.78 -22.18
N ASP A 78 -27.91 -9.92 -23.06
CA ASP A 78 -27.56 -11.18 -23.73
C ASP A 78 -26.43 -11.90 -22.99
N LEU A 79 -26.79 -12.93 -22.24
CA LEU A 79 -25.84 -13.74 -21.47
C LEU A 79 -24.80 -14.42 -22.38
N ASN A 80 -25.20 -14.90 -23.57
CA ASN A 80 -24.30 -15.58 -24.47
C ASN A 80 -23.23 -14.63 -25.02
N LYS A 81 -23.60 -13.39 -25.36
CA LYS A 81 -22.62 -12.38 -25.79
C LYS A 81 -21.66 -12.00 -24.66
N THR A 82 -22.18 -11.88 -23.44
CA THR A 82 -21.35 -11.62 -22.25
C THR A 82 -20.38 -12.77 -22.01
N GLN A 83 -20.81 -14.01 -22.10
CA GLN A 83 -19.97 -15.20 -21.98
C GLN A 83 -18.88 -15.25 -23.06
N GLN A 84 -19.26 -14.99 -24.33
CA GLN A 84 -18.30 -14.93 -25.44
C GLN A 84 -17.26 -13.82 -25.23
N PHE A 85 -17.68 -12.64 -24.78
CA PHE A 85 -16.76 -11.54 -24.45
C PHE A 85 -15.78 -11.94 -23.35
N ILE A 86 -16.27 -12.49 -22.24
CA ILE A 86 -15.42 -12.97 -21.13
C ILE A 86 -14.47 -14.07 -21.61
N SER A 87 -14.93 -15.00 -22.44
CA SER A 87 -14.11 -16.07 -23.03
C SER A 87 -12.95 -15.49 -23.86
N LYS A 88 -13.20 -14.50 -24.70
CA LYS A 88 -12.19 -13.86 -25.53
C LYS A 88 -11.20 -13.03 -24.70
N VAL A 89 -11.69 -12.28 -23.72
CA VAL A 89 -10.84 -11.49 -22.82
C VAL A 89 -9.98 -12.39 -21.96
N SER A 90 -10.56 -13.41 -21.32
CA SER A 90 -9.81 -14.35 -20.47
C SER A 90 -8.76 -15.13 -21.26
N GLY A 91 -9.06 -15.55 -22.51
CA GLY A 91 -8.11 -16.25 -23.35
C GLY A 91 -6.98 -15.36 -23.83
N THR A 92 -7.27 -14.13 -24.25
CA THR A 92 -6.23 -13.20 -24.71
C THR A 92 -5.36 -12.72 -23.56
N LEU A 93 -5.97 -12.31 -22.43
CA LEU A 93 -5.24 -11.90 -21.24
C LEU A 93 -4.43 -13.07 -20.66
N GLY A 94 -5.05 -14.25 -20.56
CA GLY A 94 -4.41 -15.46 -20.07
C GLY A 94 -3.21 -15.86 -20.92
N GLY A 95 -3.35 -15.83 -22.25
CA GLY A 95 -2.23 -16.11 -23.16
C GLY A 95 -1.07 -15.13 -22.99
N LEU A 96 -1.36 -13.83 -22.93
CA LEU A 96 -0.34 -12.79 -22.70
C LEU A 96 0.37 -12.99 -21.37
N VAL A 97 -0.39 -13.17 -20.28
CA VAL A 97 0.18 -13.34 -18.94
C VAL A 97 0.96 -14.66 -18.84
N THR A 98 0.52 -15.71 -19.52
CA THR A 98 1.28 -16.96 -19.59
C THR A 98 2.63 -16.74 -20.26
N ILE A 99 2.67 -16.03 -21.39
CA ILE A 99 3.93 -15.71 -22.09
C ILE A 99 4.84 -14.86 -21.17
N VAL A 100 4.30 -13.80 -20.55
CA VAL A 100 5.06 -12.93 -19.64
C VAL A 100 5.59 -13.72 -18.44
N THR A 101 4.76 -14.55 -17.83
CA THR A 101 5.15 -15.35 -16.65
C THR A 101 6.22 -16.38 -17.04
N ALA A 102 6.04 -17.11 -18.14
CA ALA A 102 7.01 -18.08 -18.61
C ALA A 102 8.36 -17.42 -18.96
N PHE A 103 8.30 -16.29 -19.66
CA PHE A 103 9.50 -15.49 -19.96
C PHE A 103 10.19 -15.03 -18.68
N ALA A 104 9.44 -14.47 -17.72
CA ALA A 104 9.99 -13.99 -16.46
C ALA A 104 10.58 -15.13 -15.60
N MET A 105 10.00 -16.34 -15.65
CA MET A 105 10.56 -17.53 -14.99
C MET A 105 11.88 -17.98 -15.65
N ILE A 106 11.92 -18.07 -16.98
CA ILE A 106 13.11 -18.47 -17.73
C ILE A 106 14.24 -17.47 -17.54
N PHE A 107 13.91 -16.18 -17.66
CA PHE A 107 14.85 -15.08 -17.55
C PHE A 107 14.90 -14.46 -16.13
N SER A 108 14.52 -15.21 -15.09
CA SER A 108 14.59 -14.72 -13.71
C SER A 108 15.98 -14.23 -13.28
N PRO A 109 17.13 -14.82 -13.75
CA PRO A 109 18.44 -14.27 -13.47
C PRO A 109 18.63 -12.85 -14.07
N VAL A 110 18.08 -12.62 -15.28
CA VAL A 110 18.15 -11.28 -15.92
C VAL A 110 17.31 -10.26 -15.12
N VAL A 111 16.12 -10.67 -14.66
CA VAL A 111 15.29 -9.80 -13.80
C VAL A 111 15.99 -9.52 -12.48
N ALA A 112 16.60 -10.53 -11.86
CA ALA A 112 17.40 -10.36 -10.64
C ALA A 112 18.61 -9.43 -10.88
N ALA A 113 19.30 -9.56 -12.04
CA ALA A 113 20.42 -8.69 -12.39
C ALA A 113 20.01 -7.23 -12.60
N ILE A 114 18.84 -6.98 -13.21
CA ILE A 114 18.35 -5.60 -13.45
C ILE A 114 17.98 -4.91 -12.14
N PHE A 115 17.20 -5.56 -11.27
CA PHE A 115 16.69 -4.94 -10.04
C PHE A 115 17.58 -5.17 -8.82
N GLY A 116 18.40 -6.19 -8.81
CA GLY A 116 19.42 -6.51 -7.82
C GLY A 116 20.83 -6.35 -8.35
N THR A 117 21.09 -5.28 -9.11
CA THR A 117 22.37 -5.07 -9.81
C THR A 117 23.57 -5.07 -8.86
N GLY A 118 23.43 -4.55 -7.63
CA GLY A 118 24.49 -4.61 -6.62
C GLY A 118 24.87 -6.05 -6.29
N TRP A 119 23.90 -6.94 -6.13
CA TRP A 119 24.12 -8.36 -5.86
C TRP A 119 24.69 -9.10 -7.09
N PHE A 120 24.26 -8.69 -8.30
CA PHE A 120 24.78 -9.25 -9.55
C PHE A 120 26.25 -8.86 -9.77
N ILE A 121 26.65 -7.63 -9.49
CA ILE A 121 28.05 -7.18 -9.54
C ILE A 121 28.89 -7.94 -8.52
N ASP A 122 28.41 -8.12 -7.29
CA ASP A 122 29.08 -8.93 -6.28
C ASP A 122 29.21 -10.39 -6.74
N TRP A 123 28.19 -10.97 -7.39
CA TRP A 123 28.26 -12.31 -7.94
C TRP A 123 29.34 -12.45 -9.03
N LEU A 124 29.48 -11.46 -9.91
CA LEU A 124 30.52 -11.45 -10.95
C LEU A 124 31.95 -11.33 -10.39
N ASN A 125 32.09 -10.73 -9.21
CA ASN A 125 33.38 -10.45 -8.56
C ASN A 125 33.63 -11.35 -7.32
N ASP A 126 32.90 -12.44 -7.17
CA ASP A 126 32.96 -13.35 -6.00
C ASP A 126 32.78 -12.63 -4.65
N GLY A 127 31.99 -11.55 -4.66
CA GLY A 127 31.67 -10.75 -3.47
C GLY A 127 30.65 -11.44 -2.55
N VAL A 128 30.60 -11.00 -1.30
CA VAL A 128 29.82 -11.61 -0.22
C VAL A 128 28.30 -11.65 -0.51
N ASN A 129 27.77 -10.68 -1.25
CA ASN A 129 26.35 -10.64 -1.58
C ASN A 129 25.99 -11.40 -2.86
N GLY A 130 26.95 -12.02 -3.56
CA GLY A 130 26.69 -12.80 -4.77
C GLY A 130 25.70 -13.94 -4.55
N VAL A 131 25.69 -14.56 -3.39
CA VAL A 131 24.72 -15.60 -3.00
C VAL A 131 23.28 -15.09 -3.05
N LYS A 132 23.04 -13.81 -2.73
CA LYS A 132 21.70 -13.19 -2.81
C LYS A 132 21.17 -13.16 -4.24
N PHE A 133 22.03 -12.94 -5.22
CA PHE A 133 21.65 -12.96 -6.64
C PHE A 133 21.14 -14.33 -7.08
N GLU A 134 21.86 -15.40 -6.71
CA GLU A 134 21.45 -16.77 -7.04
C GLU A 134 20.12 -17.14 -6.37
N GLN A 135 20.00 -16.88 -5.07
CA GLN A 135 18.75 -17.12 -4.33
C GLN A 135 17.60 -16.26 -4.87
N ALA A 136 17.81 -14.99 -5.15
CA ALA A 136 16.78 -14.11 -5.74
C ALA A 136 16.30 -14.66 -7.09
N SER A 137 17.22 -15.13 -7.93
CA SER A 137 16.88 -15.74 -9.22
C SER A 137 16.03 -17.00 -9.05
N LEU A 138 16.34 -17.84 -8.05
CA LEU A 138 15.55 -19.04 -7.72
C LEU A 138 14.17 -18.68 -7.16
N LEU A 139 14.10 -17.76 -6.19
CA LEU A 139 12.82 -17.36 -5.59
C LEU A 139 11.91 -16.67 -6.62
N LEU A 140 12.45 -15.89 -7.54
CA LEU A 140 11.68 -15.29 -8.64
C LEU A 140 11.04 -16.37 -9.53
N LYS A 141 11.74 -17.46 -9.85
CA LYS A 141 11.14 -18.57 -10.61
C LYS A 141 9.89 -19.14 -9.92
N ILE A 142 9.92 -19.25 -8.59
CA ILE A 142 8.81 -19.80 -7.79
C ILE A 142 7.68 -18.79 -7.60
N THR A 143 8.01 -17.50 -7.47
CA THR A 143 7.01 -16.46 -7.19
C THR A 143 6.35 -15.90 -8.44
N PHE A 144 6.98 -15.94 -9.62
CA PHE A 144 6.39 -15.40 -10.86
C PHE A 144 5.05 -16.05 -11.26
N PRO A 145 4.78 -17.34 -11.08
CA PRO A 145 3.46 -17.92 -11.34
C PRO A 145 2.32 -17.26 -10.57
N TYR A 146 2.62 -16.61 -9.44
CA TYR A 146 1.64 -15.79 -8.71
C TYR A 146 1.03 -14.70 -9.60
N LEU A 147 1.79 -14.09 -10.52
CA LEU A 147 1.29 -13.11 -11.47
C LEU A 147 0.15 -13.68 -12.33
N TRP A 148 0.28 -14.91 -12.78
CA TRP A 148 -0.75 -15.60 -13.56
C TRP A 148 -2.03 -15.79 -12.74
N PHE A 149 -1.93 -16.34 -11.54
CA PHE A 149 -3.08 -16.57 -10.67
C PHE A 149 -3.79 -15.27 -10.33
N ILE A 150 -3.04 -14.25 -9.89
CA ILE A 150 -3.63 -12.99 -9.42
C ILE A 150 -4.28 -12.19 -10.55
N THR A 151 -3.81 -12.34 -11.78
CA THR A 151 -4.46 -11.72 -12.95
C THR A 151 -5.85 -12.32 -13.18
N PHE A 152 -6.00 -13.64 -13.07
CA PHE A 152 -7.31 -14.28 -13.16
C PHE A 152 -8.19 -14.01 -11.94
N VAL A 153 -7.60 -13.88 -10.76
CA VAL A 153 -8.31 -13.40 -9.54
C VAL A 153 -8.87 -12.00 -9.76
N ALA A 154 -8.10 -11.09 -10.36
CA ALA A 154 -8.57 -9.74 -10.65
C ALA A 154 -9.68 -9.72 -11.72
N LEU A 155 -9.53 -10.51 -12.79
CA LEU A 155 -10.57 -10.67 -13.82
C LEU A 155 -11.87 -11.21 -13.22
N SER A 156 -11.77 -12.30 -12.46
CA SER A 156 -12.92 -12.94 -11.77
C SER A 156 -13.56 -11.99 -10.77
N GLY A 157 -12.74 -11.29 -9.98
CA GLY A 157 -13.19 -10.30 -9.02
C GLY A 157 -13.92 -9.13 -9.67
N ALA A 158 -13.42 -8.63 -10.81
CA ALA A 158 -14.09 -7.59 -11.58
C ALA A 158 -15.47 -8.05 -12.08
N ILE A 159 -15.57 -9.28 -12.60
CA ILE A 159 -16.85 -9.89 -13.03
C ILE A 159 -17.82 -10.01 -11.83
N LEU A 160 -17.35 -10.56 -10.70
CA LEU A 160 -18.19 -10.76 -9.52
C LEU A 160 -18.64 -9.43 -8.88
N ASN A 161 -17.81 -8.41 -8.92
CA ASN A 161 -18.13 -7.07 -8.45
C ASN A 161 -19.26 -6.42 -9.27
N THR A 162 -19.28 -6.60 -10.61
CA THR A 162 -20.39 -6.09 -11.44
C THR A 162 -21.71 -6.78 -11.12
N LEU A 163 -21.67 -7.99 -10.57
CA LEU A 163 -22.84 -8.75 -10.07
C LEU A 163 -23.21 -8.45 -8.61
N GLY A 164 -22.48 -7.51 -7.97
CA GLY A 164 -22.71 -7.14 -6.56
C GLY A 164 -22.17 -8.15 -5.54
N LYS A 165 -21.32 -9.12 -5.95
CA LYS A 165 -20.68 -10.11 -5.07
C LYS A 165 -19.31 -9.63 -4.56
N PHE A 166 -19.25 -8.43 -3.96
CA PHE A 166 -18.02 -7.77 -3.53
C PHE A 166 -17.23 -8.54 -2.45
N GLY A 167 -17.91 -9.31 -1.62
CA GLY A 167 -17.28 -10.05 -0.51
C GLY A 167 -16.28 -11.11 -0.97
N VAL A 168 -16.50 -11.71 -2.16
CA VAL A 168 -15.60 -12.75 -2.69
C VAL A 168 -14.21 -12.17 -3.00
N MET A 169 -14.18 -11.01 -3.67
CA MET A 169 -12.92 -10.33 -3.96
C MET A 169 -12.24 -9.81 -2.69
N ALA A 170 -13.03 -9.26 -1.76
CA ALA A 170 -12.51 -8.72 -0.49
C ALA A 170 -11.91 -9.81 0.44
N PHE A 171 -12.40 -11.05 0.36
CA PHE A 171 -11.87 -12.19 1.11
C PHE A 171 -10.59 -12.77 0.49
N SER A 172 -10.38 -12.63 -0.81
CA SER A 172 -9.27 -13.24 -1.54
C SER A 172 -7.89 -13.03 -0.89
N PRO A 173 -7.48 -11.83 -0.42
CA PRO A 173 -6.18 -11.63 0.21
C PRO A 173 -6.00 -12.40 1.53
N VAL A 174 -7.08 -12.78 2.21
CA VAL A 174 -7.04 -13.60 3.43
C VAL A 174 -6.39 -14.96 3.13
N LEU A 175 -6.72 -15.56 1.99
CA LEU A 175 -6.17 -16.86 1.58
C LEU A 175 -4.65 -16.81 1.34
N LEU A 176 -4.15 -15.73 0.75
CA LEU A 176 -2.72 -15.52 0.58
C LEU A 176 -2.01 -15.45 1.95
N ASN A 177 -2.57 -14.68 2.88
CA ASN A 177 -1.99 -14.54 4.21
C ASN A 177 -1.98 -15.89 4.95
N ILE A 178 -3.06 -16.65 4.89
CA ILE A 178 -3.15 -17.99 5.50
C ILE A 178 -2.13 -18.93 4.86
N ALA A 179 -2.03 -18.97 3.54
CA ALA A 179 -1.06 -19.83 2.84
C ALA A 179 0.38 -19.51 3.27
N MET A 180 0.74 -18.23 3.32
CA MET A 180 2.06 -17.80 3.75
C MET A 180 2.34 -18.13 5.22
N ILE A 181 1.37 -17.95 6.11
CA ILE A 181 1.49 -18.34 7.53
C ILE A 181 1.69 -19.85 7.65
N CYS A 182 0.87 -20.64 6.95
CA CYS A 182 0.98 -22.10 6.99
C CYS A 182 2.34 -22.57 6.45
N THR A 183 2.82 -22.05 5.33
CA THR A 183 4.12 -22.44 4.79
C THR A 183 5.29 -21.99 5.67
N ALA A 184 5.18 -20.82 6.28
CA ALA A 184 6.16 -20.34 7.24
C ALA A 184 6.26 -21.26 8.47
N LEU A 185 5.15 -21.71 9.02
CA LEU A 185 5.13 -22.53 10.24
C LEU A 185 5.39 -24.01 10.00
N PHE A 186 4.85 -24.56 8.89
CA PHE A 186 4.84 -26.01 8.66
C PHE A 186 5.80 -26.48 7.58
N LEU A 187 6.16 -25.62 6.61
CA LEU A 187 7.05 -26.01 5.50
C LEU A 187 8.49 -25.51 5.72
N ALA A 188 8.69 -24.33 6.32
CA ALA A 188 10.02 -23.77 6.50
C ALA A 188 11.01 -24.70 7.24
N PRO A 189 10.59 -25.48 8.27
CA PRO A 189 11.50 -26.41 8.95
C PRO A 189 12.04 -27.54 8.05
N TYR A 190 11.39 -27.83 6.92
CA TYR A 190 11.73 -28.94 6.01
C TYR A 190 12.39 -28.45 4.73
N THR A 191 12.59 -27.16 4.54
CA THR A 191 13.26 -26.59 3.36
C THR A 191 14.72 -26.27 3.66
N SER A 192 15.55 -26.23 2.62
CA SER A 192 16.97 -25.86 2.72
C SER A 192 17.18 -24.44 3.23
N SER A 193 16.22 -23.56 2.97
CA SER A 193 16.18 -22.19 3.50
C SER A 193 14.73 -21.75 3.72
N PRO A 194 14.42 -20.98 4.79
CA PRO A 194 13.04 -20.59 5.13
C PRO A 194 12.38 -19.69 4.06
N ASP A 195 13.15 -18.87 3.35
CA ASP A 195 12.69 -18.01 2.27
C ASP A 195 12.12 -18.80 1.08
N LEU A 196 12.64 -20.03 0.83
CA LEU A 196 12.09 -20.94 -0.16
C LEU A 196 10.65 -21.37 0.21
N ALA A 197 10.41 -21.73 1.46
CA ALA A 197 9.07 -22.07 1.94
C ALA A 197 8.09 -20.90 1.79
N LEU A 198 8.55 -19.67 2.04
CA LEU A 198 7.73 -18.46 1.87
C LEU A 198 7.42 -18.18 0.40
N ALA A 199 8.38 -18.40 -0.51
CA ALA A 199 8.16 -18.30 -1.96
C ALA A 199 7.11 -19.31 -2.45
N VAL A 200 7.18 -20.55 -1.97
CA VAL A 200 6.15 -21.59 -2.21
C VAL A 200 4.80 -21.14 -1.61
N GLY A 201 4.80 -20.46 -0.46
CA GLY A 201 3.60 -19.90 0.16
C GLY A 201 2.91 -18.86 -0.71
N ILE A 202 3.66 -18.02 -1.43
CA ILE A 202 3.12 -17.07 -2.41
C ILE A 202 2.45 -17.83 -3.57
N PHE A 203 3.11 -18.86 -4.09
CA PHE A 203 2.57 -19.69 -5.17
C PHE A 203 1.25 -20.36 -4.75
N ILE A 204 1.26 -21.06 -3.61
CA ILE A 204 0.07 -21.74 -3.06
C ILE A 204 -1.04 -20.71 -2.78
N GLY A 205 -0.70 -19.57 -2.20
CA GLY A 205 -1.66 -18.51 -1.92
C GLY A 205 -2.33 -18.00 -3.19
N GLY A 206 -1.58 -17.78 -4.25
CA GLY A 206 -2.14 -17.39 -5.56
C GLY A 206 -3.06 -18.46 -6.15
N LEU A 207 -2.65 -19.71 -6.09
CA LEU A 207 -3.47 -20.85 -6.52
C LEU A 207 -4.79 -20.94 -5.73
N LEU A 208 -4.73 -20.83 -4.40
CA LEU A 208 -5.92 -20.88 -3.55
C LEU A 208 -6.86 -19.70 -3.82
N GLN A 209 -6.33 -18.49 -4.02
CA GLN A 209 -7.12 -17.32 -4.40
C GLN A 209 -7.86 -17.54 -5.73
N PHE A 210 -7.19 -18.11 -6.72
CA PHE A 210 -7.77 -18.43 -8.02
C PHE A 210 -8.86 -19.49 -7.90
N LEU A 211 -8.55 -20.64 -7.29
CA LEU A 211 -9.50 -21.75 -7.12
C LEU A 211 -10.73 -21.34 -6.31
N PHE A 212 -10.56 -20.49 -5.29
CA PHE A 212 -11.66 -19.99 -4.47
C PHE A 212 -12.72 -19.23 -5.27
N GLN A 213 -12.34 -18.52 -6.32
CA GLN A 213 -13.28 -17.71 -7.11
C GLN A 213 -14.05 -18.53 -8.16
N LEU A 214 -13.53 -19.67 -8.61
CA LEU A 214 -14.14 -20.48 -9.67
C LEU A 214 -15.59 -20.93 -9.36
N PRO A 215 -15.93 -21.42 -8.14
CA PRO A 215 -17.31 -21.81 -7.82
C PRO A 215 -18.30 -20.65 -7.96
N PHE A 216 -17.89 -19.44 -7.60
CA PHE A 216 -18.75 -18.25 -7.69
C PHE A 216 -18.99 -17.81 -9.14
N LEU A 217 -17.97 -17.94 -10.01
CA LEU A 217 -18.12 -17.73 -11.45
C LEU A 217 -19.03 -18.79 -12.07
N LYS A 218 -18.87 -20.07 -11.67
CA LYS A 218 -19.73 -21.15 -12.12
C LYS A 218 -21.20 -20.92 -11.75
N GLN A 219 -21.46 -20.54 -10.50
CA GLN A 219 -22.82 -20.18 -10.02
C GLN A 219 -23.42 -18.98 -10.77
N ALA A 220 -22.58 -18.06 -11.24
CA ALA A 220 -23.01 -16.92 -12.05
C ALA A 220 -23.21 -17.28 -13.54
N GLY A 221 -22.89 -18.49 -13.96
CA GLY A 221 -22.93 -18.89 -15.36
C GLY A 221 -21.84 -18.23 -16.23
N LEU A 222 -20.80 -17.67 -15.60
CA LEU A 222 -19.75 -16.90 -16.27
C LEU A 222 -18.37 -17.58 -16.21
N LEU A 223 -18.33 -18.85 -15.78
CA LEU A 223 -17.15 -19.68 -15.91
C LEU A 223 -17.11 -20.24 -17.35
N VAL A 224 -16.31 -19.61 -18.18
CA VAL A 224 -16.22 -19.91 -19.62
C VAL A 224 -14.84 -20.42 -19.99
N LYS A 225 -14.75 -21.21 -21.07
CA LYS A 225 -13.46 -21.66 -21.61
C LYS A 225 -12.72 -20.47 -22.25
N PRO A 226 -11.46 -20.19 -21.88
CA PRO A 226 -10.67 -19.12 -22.47
C PRO A 226 -10.46 -19.34 -23.98
N LYS A 227 -10.59 -18.26 -24.76
CA LYS A 227 -10.41 -18.30 -26.22
C LYS A 227 -9.55 -17.11 -26.66
N TRP A 228 -8.44 -17.37 -27.33
CA TRP A 228 -7.60 -16.31 -27.86
C TRP A 228 -8.35 -15.52 -28.95
N ALA A 229 -8.41 -14.21 -28.83
CA ALA A 229 -9.12 -13.35 -29.78
C ALA A 229 -8.52 -11.93 -29.80
N TRP A 230 -7.27 -11.79 -30.21
CA TRP A 230 -6.53 -10.52 -30.22
C TRP A 230 -7.21 -9.40 -31.00
N ASN A 231 -7.88 -9.72 -32.11
CA ASN A 231 -8.52 -8.77 -33.00
C ASN A 231 -10.00 -8.51 -32.70
N ASP A 232 -10.56 -9.11 -31.66
CA ASP A 232 -11.95 -8.88 -31.26
C ASP A 232 -12.18 -7.43 -30.85
N ALA A 233 -13.33 -6.87 -31.22
CA ALA A 233 -13.66 -5.47 -30.96
C ALA A 233 -13.66 -5.11 -29.46
N GLY A 234 -14.20 -5.99 -28.60
CA GLY A 234 -14.19 -5.80 -27.15
C GLY A 234 -12.79 -5.86 -26.55
N VAL A 235 -11.97 -6.83 -26.98
CA VAL A 235 -10.57 -6.96 -26.57
C VAL A 235 -9.75 -5.75 -27.04
N LYS A 236 -9.95 -5.29 -28.27
CA LYS A 236 -9.29 -4.08 -28.81
C LYS A 236 -9.67 -2.84 -27.98
N LYS A 237 -10.95 -2.70 -27.62
CA LYS A 237 -11.42 -1.58 -26.78
C LYS A 237 -10.74 -1.58 -25.41
N ILE A 238 -10.67 -2.74 -24.73
CA ILE A 238 -9.95 -2.87 -23.45
C ILE A 238 -8.49 -2.47 -23.61
N ARG A 239 -7.79 -2.99 -24.62
CA ARG A 239 -6.37 -2.68 -24.88
C ARG A 239 -6.15 -1.18 -25.07
N THR A 240 -7.00 -0.51 -25.84
CA THR A 240 -6.90 0.94 -26.08
C THR A 240 -7.11 1.76 -24.79
N LEU A 241 -8.02 1.32 -23.91
CA LEU A 241 -8.26 1.98 -22.62
C LEU A 241 -7.17 1.66 -21.60
N MET A 242 -6.59 0.46 -21.65
CA MET A 242 -5.60 -0.01 -20.69
C MET A 242 -4.24 0.69 -20.84
N ILE A 243 -3.80 0.99 -22.07
CA ILE A 243 -2.48 1.59 -22.33
C ILE A 243 -2.30 2.93 -21.58
N PRO A 244 -3.20 3.92 -21.69
CA PRO A 244 -3.07 5.16 -20.90
C PRO A 244 -3.15 4.93 -19.40
N ALA A 245 -3.99 3.99 -18.95
CA ALA A 245 -4.13 3.67 -17.54
C ALA A 245 -2.85 3.03 -16.94
N LEU A 246 -2.14 2.20 -17.73
CA LEU A 246 -0.84 1.65 -17.36
C LEU A 246 0.17 2.75 -17.05
N PHE A 247 0.27 3.78 -17.87
CA PHE A 247 1.17 4.92 -17.62
C PHE A 247 0.83 5.64 -16.30
N GLY A 248 -0.45 5.86 -16.03
CA GLY A 248 -0.88 6.52 -14.78
C GLY A 248 -0.52 5.73 -13.52
N VAL A 249 -0.68 4.40 -13.55
CA VAL A 249 -0.35 3.51 -12.42
C VAL A 249 1.16 3.30 -12.29
N SER A 250 1.90 3.28 -13.41
CA SER A 250 3.34 2.98 -13.44
C SER A 250 4.17 3.96 -12.61
N VAL A 251 3.83 5.25 -12.63
CA VAL A 251 4.63 6.30 -11.97
C VAL A 251 4.85 6.00 -10.48
N SER A 252 3.80 5.63 -9.76
CA SER A 252 3.89 5.32 -8.33
C SER A 252 4.61 3.99 -8.04
N GLN A 253 4.58 3.06 -8.99
CA GLN A 253 5.16 1.73 -8.81
C GLN A 253 6.63 1.66 -9.22
N ILE A 254 7.06 2.47 -10.19
CA ILE A 254 8.46 2.54 -10.63
C ILE A 254 9.36 2.99 -9.47
N ASN A 255 8.91 3.94 -8.65
CA ASN A 255 9.69 4.41 -7.50
C ASN A 255 10.07 3.26 -6.54
N LEU A 256 9.14 2.35 -6.28
CA LEU A 256 9.39 1.18 -5.43
C LEU A 256 10.47 0.25 -6.00
N LEU A 257 10.52 0.08 -7.31
CA LEU A 257 11.55 -0.73 -7.97
C LEU A 257 12.91 -0.04 -7.97
N LEU A 258 12.94 1.29 -8.16
CA LEU A 258 14.17 2.07 -8.09
C LEU A 258 14.76 2.05 -6.68
N ASP A 259 13.93 2.18 -5.65
CA ASP A 259 14.37 2.02 -4.27
C ASP A 259 14.94 0.61 -4.01
N THR A 260 14.35 -0.42 -4.62
CA THR A 260 14.85 -1.80 -4.52
C THR A 260 16.19 -1.96 -5.24
N PHE A 261 16.33 -1.37 -6.43
CA PHE A 261 17.60 -1.33 -7.17
C PHE A 261 18.71 -0.69 -6.33
N ILE A 262 18.48 0.51 -5.76
CA ILE A 262 19.46 1.19 -4.92
C ILE A 262 19.76 0.37 -3.65
N ALA A 263 18.75 -0.20 -3.03
CA ALA A 263 18.91 -1.00 -1.82
C ALA A 263 19.76 -2.27 -2.06
N SER A 264 19.85 -2.77 -3.29
CA SER A 264 20.72 -3.92 -3.62
C SER A 264 22.21 -3.63 -3.47
N PHE A 265 22.64 -2.36 -3.47
CA PHE A 265 24.01 -1.93 -3.23
C PHE A 265 24.32 -1.70 -1.74
N LEU A 266 23.31 -1.74 -0.89
CA LEU A 266 23.45 -1.44 0.54
C LEU A 266 23.75 -2.72 1.34
N MET A 267 24.05 -2.52 2.62
CA MET A 267 24.34 -3.61 3.53
C MET A 267 23.16 -4.58 3.68
N THR A 268 23.46 -5.84 4.03
CA THR A 268 22.47 -6.87 4.32
C THR A 268 21.54 -6.42 5.45
N GLY A 269 20.23 -6.65 5.29
CA GLY A 269 19.18 -6.18 6.19
C GLY A 269 18.50 -4.89 5.72
N SER A 270 19.11 -4.12 4.80
CA SER A 270 18.57 -2.81 4.38
C SER A 270 17.16 -2.90 3.81
N ILE A 271 16.88 -3.89 2.95
CA ILE A 271 15.55 -4.09 2.37
C ILE A 271 14.54 -4.47 3.45
N SER A 272 14.96 -5.31 4.39
CA SER A 272 14.12 -5.83 5.46
C SER A 272 13.80 -4.74 6.49
N TRP A 273 14.78 -3.96 6.92
CA TRP A 273 14.55 -2.86 7.87
C TRP A 273 13.63 -1.79 7.31
N LEU A 274 13.81 -1.42 6.03
CA LEU A 274 12.89 -0.52 5.32
C LEU A 274 11.47 -1.10 5.24
N TYR A 275 11.33 -2.39 4.95
CA TYR A 275 10.04 -3.06 4.85
C TYR A 275 9.27 -3.04 6.18
N TYR A 276 9.90 -3.45 7.28
CA TYR A 276 9.23 -3.49 8.58
C TYR A 276 8.90 -2.09 9.11
N SER A 277 9.73 -1.10 8.81
CA SER A 277 9.46 0.31 9.15
C SER A 277 8.26 0.86 8.37
N ASP A 278 8.22 0.64 7.05
CA ASP A 278 7.13 1.08 6.19
C ASP A 278 5.79 0.45 6.62
N ARG A 279 5.79 -0.81 7.06
CA ARG A 279 4.60 -1.48 7.60
C ARG A 279 3.96 -0.76 8.77
N LEU A 280 4.75 -0.24 9.70
CA LEU A 280 4.23 0.53 10.83
C LEU A 280 3.66 1.87 10.38
N LEU A 281 4.28 2.51 9.40
CA LEU A 281 3.82 3.77 8.83
C LEU A 281 2.53 3.61 8.02
N GLU A 282 2.37 2.47 7.33
CA GLU A 282 1.14 2.18 6.56
C GLU A 282 -0.12 2.10 7.45
N PHE A 283 0.00 1.83 8.75
CA PHE A 283 -1.13 1.73 9.66
C PHE A 283 -1.92 3.04 9.77
N PRO A 284 -1.33 4.17 10.25
CA PRO A 284 -2.05 5.43 10.31
C PRO A 284 -2.42 5.96 8.92
N LEU A 285 -1.56 5.77 7.92
CA LEU A 285 -1.84 6.17 6.55
C LEU A 285 -3.07 5.45 5.98
N GLY A 286 -3.16 4.14 6.17
CA GLY A 286 -4.26 3.33 5.69
C GLY A 286 -5.56 3.55 6.46
N LEU A 287 -5.47 3.69 7.79
CA LEU A 287 -6.65 3.86 8.64
C LEU A 287 -7.26 5.27 8.49
N PHE A 288 -6.45 6.30 8.52
CA PHE A 288 -6.92 7.68 8.53
C PHE A 288 -6.88 8.34 7.16
N GLY A 289 -5.75 8.24 6.44
CA GLY A 289 -5.57 8.89 5.16
C GLY A 289 -6.55 8.40 4.10
N ILE A 290 -6.71 7.08 3.97
CA ILE A 290 -7.63 6.49 3.00
C ILE A 290 -9.08 6.69 3.43
N ALA A 291 -9.42 6.51 4.72
CA ALA A 291 -10.78 6.68 5.22
C ALA A 291 -11.33 8.09 4.96
N ILE A 292 -10.55 9.12 5.30
CA ILE A 292 -10.95 10.52 5.06
C ILE A 292 -11.04 10.81 3.56
N SER A 293 -10.07 10.32 2.77
CA SER A 293 -10.04 10.48 1.31
C SER A 293 -11.30 9.91 0.62
N THR A 294 -11.78 8.74 1.06
CA THR A 294 -12.98 8.09 0.48
C THR A 294 -14.27 8.84 0.80
N VAL A 295 -14.34 9.53 1.92
CA VAL A 295 -15.51 10.34 2.30
C VAL A 295 -15.52 11.69 1.60
N ILE A 296 -14.35 12.31 1.45
CA ILE A 296 -14.22 13.66 0.88
C ILE A 296 -14.47 13.68 -0.63
N LEU A 297 -13.94 12.74 -1.38
CA LEU A 297 -13.98 12.78 -2.85
C LEU A 297 -15.40 12.88 -3.43
N PRO A 298 -16.40 12.08 -2.99
CA PRO A 298 -17.78 12.22 -3.50
C PRO A 298 -18.42 13.57 -3.13
N THR A 299 -18.09 14.12 -1.96
CA THR A 299 -18.61 15.42 -1.50
C THR A 299 -18.05 16.56 -2.34
N LEU A 300 -16.73 16.56 -2.56
CA LEU A 300 -16.07 17.54 -3.43
C LEU A 300 -16.59 17.48 -4.87
N ALA A 301 -16.81 16.27 -5.40
CA ALA A 301 -17.34 16.08 -6.75
C ALA A 301 -18.77 16.66 -6.88
N ARG A 302 -19.62 16.48 -5.87
CA ARG A 302 -20.97 17.09 -5.84
C ARG A 302 -20.90 18.62 -5.84
N HIS A 303 -20.04 19.23 -5.02
CA HIS A 303 -19.87 20.68 -5.02
C HIS A 303 -19.35 21.20 -6.36
N HIS A 304 -18.50 20.43 -7.05
CA HIS A 304 -18.03 20.81 -8.38
C HIS A 304 -19.15 20.79 -9.42
N VAL A 305 -20.02 19.78 -9.42
CA VAL A 305 -21.15 19.67 -10.35
C VAL A 305 -22.21 20.75 -10.10
N ASN A 306 -22.54 21.04 -8.84
CA ASN A 306 -23.53 22.06 -8.45
C ASN A 306 -23.08 23.51 -8.78
N ARG A 307 -21.88 23.68 -9.32
CA ARG A 307 -21.32 24.97 -9.71
C ARG A 307 -22.11 25.65 -10.86
N THR A 308 -22.91 24.89 -11.58
CA THR A 308 -23.82 25.40 -12.62
C THR A 308 -24.98 26.20 -12.05
N ASP A 309 -25.45 25.88 -10.83
CA ASP A 309 -26.65 26.48 -10.25
C ASP A 309 -26.32 27.66 -9.31
N ASN A 310 -25.21 27.58 -8.57
CA ASN A 310 -24.72 28.63 -7.68
C ASN A 310 -23.20 28.56 -7.53
N ALA A 311 -22.48 29.21 -8.43
CA ALA A 311 -21.03 29.08 -8.57
C ALA A 311 -20.24 29.55 -7.33
N GLU A 312 -20.68 30.63 -6.69
CA GLU A 312 -19.97 31.23 -5.57
C GLU A 312 -20.12 30.37 -4.30
N GLN A 313 -21.36 29.98 -3.96
CA GLN A 313 -21.62 29.11 -2.82
C GLN A 313 -20.92 27.76 -2.98
N SER A 314 -20.99 27.14 -4.16
CA SER A 314 -20.33 25.86 -4.43
C SER A 314 -18.81 25.95 -4.30
N ALA A 315 -18.19 27.08 -4.65
CA ALA A 315 -16.75 27.29 -4.46
C ALA A 315 -16.38 27.42 -2.96
N VAL A 316 -17.23 28.07 -2.18
CA VAL A 316 -17.06 28.18 -0.70
C VAL A 316 -17.19 26.81 -0.06
N ASP A 317 -18.22 26.02 -0.42
CA ASP A 317 -18.47 24.68 0.13
C ASP A 317 -17.35 23.71 -0.24
N PHE A 318 -16.83 23.80 -1.47
CA PHE A 318 -15.67 23.02 -1.90
C PHE A 318 -14.44 23.33 -1.04
N ARG A 319 -14.16 24.62 -0.81
CA ARG A 319 -13.05 25.08 0.03
C ARG A 319 -13.20 24.62 1.47
N ASN A 320 -14.39 24.74 2.05
CA ASN A 320 -14.69 24.29 3.41
C ASN A 320 -14.52 22.78 3.56
N THR A 321 -14.95 22.01 2.57
CA THR A 321 -14.76 20.53 2.54
C THR A 321 -13.28 20.18 2.50
N MET A 322 -12.48 20.86 1.66
CA MET A 322 -11.02 20.66 1.61
C MET A 322 -10.37 21.00 2.96
N ASP A 323 -10.77 22.14 3.55
CA ASP A 323 -10.22 22.60 4.82
C ASP A 323 -10.56 21.62 5.96
N TRP A 324 -11.80 21.12 5.98
CA TRP A 324 -12.20 20.06 6.91
C TRP A 324 -11.34 18.80 6.75
N GLY A 325 -11.09 18.35 5.53
CA GLY A 325 -10.25 17.18 5.27
C GLY A 325 -8.82 17.35 5.75
N VAL A 326 -8.23 18.50 5.48
CA VAL A 326 -6.88 18.84 5.95
C VAL A 326 -6.85 18.87 7.48
N ARG A 327 -7.85 19.49 8.14
CA ARG A 327 -7.95 19.50 9.61
C ARG A 327 -8.09 18.10 10.20
N MET A 328 -8.85 17.20 9.56
CA MET A 328 -8.99 15.81 10.02
C MET A 328 -7.68 15.04 9.90
N ILE A 329 -6.95 15.23 8.79
CA ILE A 329 -5.60 14.66 8.64
C ILE A 329 -4.65 15.16 9.73
N LEU A 330 -4.66 16.45 10.02
CA LEU A 330 -3.80 17.03 11.06
C LEU A 330 -4.19 16.49 12.44
N LEU A 331 -5.49 16.43 12.74
CA LEU A 331 -6.01 15.94 14.03
C LEU A 331 -5.57 14.50 14.34
N LEU A 332 -5.55 13.62 13.33
CA LEU A 332 -5.22 12.20 13.49
C LEU A 332 -3.76 11.90 13.16
N GLY A 333 -3.18 12.60 12.20
CA GLY A 333 -1.82 12.38 11.74
C GLY A 333 -0.75 12.92 12.67
N VAL A 334 -1.00 14.08 13.31
CA VAL A 334 -0.01 14.68 14.24
C VAL A 334 0.23 13.77 15.45
N PRO A 335 -0.80 13.29 16.19
CA PRO A 335 -0.56 12.37 17.30
C PRO A 335 0.02 11.05 16.85
N ALA A 336 -0.34 10.54 15.66
CA ALA A 336 0.27 9.34 15.10
C ALA A 336 1.77 9.56 14.81
N MET A 337 2.13 10.68 14.19
CA MET A 337 3.53 11.03 13.90
C MET A 337 4.36 11.16 15.18
N ILE A 338 3.87 11.87 16.17
CA ILE A 338 4.58 12.06 17.45
C ILE A 338 4.62 10.75 18.23
N GLY A 339 3.51 10.00 18.27
CA GLY A 339 3.43 8.70 18.94
C GLY A 339 4.40 7.68 18.34
N ILE A 340 4.47 7.56 17.00
CA ILE A 340 5.46 6.72 16.32
C ILE A 340 6.87 7.23 16.60
N GLY A 341 7.09 8.55 16.60
CA GLY A 341 8.38 9.13 16.91
C GLY A 341 8.92 8.69 18.29
N VAL A 342 8.07 8.67 19.30
CA VAL A 342 8.44 8.26 20.67
C VAL A 342 8.47 6.74 20.84
N LEU A 343 7.51 6.02 20.24
CA LEU A 343 7.31 4.59 20.45
C LEU A 343 7.90 3.71 19.34
N ALA A 344 8.71 4.25 18.40
CA ALA A 344 9.26 3.51 17.27
C ALA A 344 9.95 2.20 17.69
N GLN A 345 10.90 2.29 18.63
CA GLN A 345 11.62 1.13 19.11
C GLN A 345 10.73 0.17 19.92
N PRO A 346 9.93 0.61 20.91
CA PRO A 346 8.96 -0.25 21.58
C PRO A 346 8.00 -0.97 20.63
N MET A 347 7.47 -0.29 19.62
CA MET A 347 6.55 -0.90 18.64
C MET A 347 7.24 -2.00 17.84
N LEU A 348 8.43 -1.74 17.30
CA LEU A 348 9.22 -2.73 16.57
C LEU A 348 9.60 -3.91 17.45
N LEU A 349 10.02 -3.63 18.68
CA LEU A 349 10.40 -4.64 19.67
C LEU A 349 9.22 -5.55 20.03
N VAL A 350 8.05 -4.97 20.31
CA VAL A 350 6.86 -5.76 20.69
C VAL A 350 6.35 -6.58 19.51
N LEU A 351 6.36 -6.03 18.30
CA LEU A 351 5.81 -6.71 17.15
C LEU A 351 6.75 -7.73 16.53
N PHE A 352 8.05 -7.40 16.39
CA PHE A 352 8.96 -8.18 15.55
C PHE A 352 10.12 -8.85 16.29
N MET A 353 10.58 -8.36 17.45
CA MET A 353 11.74 -8.93 18.15
C MET A 353 11.45 -10.33 18.71
N ARG A 354 11.58 -11.33 17.84
CA ARG A 354 11.43 -12.77 18.14
C ARG A 354 12.23 -13.61 17.15
N GLY A 355 12.69 -14.78 17.61
CA GLY A 355 13.43 -15.72 16.76
C GLY A 355 14.64 -15.05 16.11
N GLU A 356 14.66 -15.03 14.77
CA GLU A 356 15.75 -14.49 13.99
C GLU A 356 15.76 -12.95 13.89
N PHE A 357 14.70 -12.26 14.32
CA PHE A 357 14.67 -10.79 14.34
C PHE A 357 15.25 -10.27 15.65
N LEU A 358 16.48 -9.83 15.59
CA LEU A 358 17.30 -9.48 16.75
C LEU A 358 17.07 -8.03 17.21
N PHE A 359 17.62 -7.69 18.36
CA PHE A 359 17.57 -6.32 18.89
C PHE A 359 18.32 -5.32 17.98
N SER A 360 19.42 -5.74 17.37
CA SER A 360 20.12 -4.94 16.35
C SER A 360 19.21 -4.55 15.18
N ASP A 361 18.31 -5.45 14.77
CA ASP A 361 17.34 -5.19 13.70
C ASP A 361 16.27 -4.20 14.16
N VAL A 362 15.83 -4.28 15.43
CA VAL A 362 14.94 -3.28 16.02
C VAL A 362 15.57 -1.89 15.96
N GLN A 363 16.84 -1.77 16.33
CA GLN A 363 17.56 -0.50 16.27
C GLN A 363 17.68 0.02 14.83
N ALA A 364 18.13 -0.83 13.92
CA ALA A 364 18.30 -0.48 12.52
C ALA A 364 16.94 -0.09 11.87
N ALA A 365 15.89 -0.87 12.08
CA ALA A 365 14.55 -0.55 11.59
C ALA A 365 13.99 0.73 12.22
N SER A 366 14.33 1.05 13.47
CA SER A 366 13.85 2.28 14.11
C SER A 366 14.42 3.54 13.46
N TYR A 367 15.67 3.52 12.99
CA TYR A 367 16.24 4.67 12.25
C TYR A 367 15.49 4.93 10.95
N SER A 368 15.18 3.90 10.17
CA SER A 368 14.37 4.07 8.96
C SER A 368 12.92 4.46 9.27
N LEU A 369 12.35 3.95 10.38
CA LEU A 369 11.00 4.35 10.81
C LEU A 369 10.94 5.82 11.20
N TRP A 370 11.92 6.34 11.93
CA TRP A 370 11.99 7.77 12.23
C TRP A 370 12.13 8.62 10.97
N ALA A 371 12.95 8.19 10.03
CA ALA A 371 13.13 8.87 8.74
C ALA A 371 11.84 8.91 7.93
N PHE A 372 11.15 7.79 7.75
CA PHE A 372 9.85 7.73 7.08
C PHE A 372 8.78 8.55 7.79
N ASN A 373 8.78 8.53 9.14
CA ASN A 373 7.81 9.22 9.97
C ASN A 373 7.84 10.75 9.78
N MET A 374 8.99 11.32 9.42
CA MET A 374 9.09 12.74 9.04
C MET A 374 8.18 13.09 7.85
N GLY A 375 7.93 12.13 6.96
CA GLY A 375 7.04 12.28 5.81
C GLY A 375 5.57 11.90 6.07
N LEU A 376 5.21 11.34 7.23
CA LEU A 376 3.88 10.76 7.48
C LEU A 376 2.74 11.74 7.17
N LEU A 377 2.81 12.96 7.69
CA LEU A 377 1.78 13.98 7.41
C LEU A 377 1.68 14.31 5.93
N SER A 378 2.81 14.37 5.24
CA SER A 378 2.86 14.62 3.80
C SER A 378 2.23 13.48 3.01
N PHE A 379 2.52 12.22 3.34
CA PHE A 379 1.87 11.06 2.72
C PHE A 379 0.35 11.08 2.91
N MET A 380 -0.13 11.49 4.08
CA MET A 380 -1.57 11.60 4.35
C MET A 380 -2.19 12.81 3.61
N LEU A 381 -1.52 13.97 3.61
CA LEU A 381 -2.00 15.17 2.92
C LEU A 381 -2.11 14.99 1.41
N ILE A 382 -1.19 14.28 0.77
CA ILE A 382 -1.26 13.94 -0.65
C ILE A 382 -2.61 13.33 -1.00
N LYS A 383 -3.15 12.43 -0.15
CA LYS A 383 -4.45 11.77 -0.40
C LYS A 383 -5.61 12.76 -0.47
N ILE A 384 -5.58 13.80 0.35
CA ILE A 384 -6.64 14.83 0.39
C ILE A 384 -6.45 15.87 -0.72
N LEU A 385 -5.22 16.36 -0.88
CA LEU A 385 -4.93 17.39 -1.88
C LEU A 385 -5.15 16.89 -3.31
N ALA A 386 -4.80 15.63 -3.60
CA ALA A 386 -5.07 15.01 -4.89
C ALA A 386 -6.58 14.92 -5.19
N ASN A 387 -7.42 14.66 -4.17
CA ASN A 387 -8.87 14.65 -4.33
C ASN A 387 -9.43 16.01 -4.77
N GLY A 388 -8.79 17.12 -4.40
CA GLY A 388 -9.16 18.45 -4.88
C GLY A 388 -9.03 18.61 -6.40
N TYR A 389 -8.12 17.88 -7.02
CA TYR A 389 -7.98 17.79 -8.48
C TYR A 389 -8.95 16.77 -9.08
N TYR A 390 -9.01 15.56 -8.53
CA TYR A 390 -9.86 14.48 -9.07
C TYR A 390 -11.34 14.84 -9.07
N ALA A 391 -11.81 15.53 -8.03
CA ALA A 391 -13.18 16.03 -7.97
C ALA A 391 -13.52 17.03 -9.09
N ARG A 392 -12.51 17.70 -9.64
CA ARG A 392 -12.60 18.63 -10.76
C ARG A 392 -12.30 17.97 -12.11
N GLN A 393 -12.19 16.64 -12.15
CA GLN A 393 -11.83 15.84 -13.32
C GLN A 393 -10.41 16.15 -13.87
N ASP A 394 -9.57 16.83 -13.10
CA ASP A 394 -8.17 17.07 -13.44
C ASP A 394 -7.30 15.91 -12.91
N THR A 395 -7.13 14.90 -13.72
CA THR A 395 -6.22 13.77 -13.42
C THR A 395 -4.79 14.03 -13.89
N LYS A 396 -4.59 14.97 -14.81
CA LYS A 396 -3.28 15.24 -15.42
C LYS A 396 -2.32 15.94 -14.47
N THR A 397 -2.81 16.91 -13.72
CA THR A 397 -1.97 17.69 -12.79
C THR A 397 -1.38 16.84 -11.66
N PRO A 398 -2.16 16.01 -10.91
CA PRO A 398 -1.60 15.12 -9.91
C PRO A 398 -0.58 14.12 -10.48
N VAL A 399 -0.83 13.58 -11.68
CA VAL A 399 0.12 12.67 -12.34
C VAL A 399 1.43 13.39 -12.69
N ARG A 400 1.36 14.60 -13.26
CA ARG A 400 2.55 15.41 -13.54
C ARG A 400 3.36 15.71 -12.27
N ILE A 401 2.68 16.11 -11.20
CA ILE A 401 3.32 16.38 -9.90
C ILE A 401 3.93 15.09 -9.34
N GLY A 402 3.23 13.95 -9.47
CA GLY A 402 3.75 12.64 -9.08
C GLY A 402 5.04 12.26 -9.84
N ILE A 403 5.13 12.56 -11.13
CA ILE A 403 6.35 12.36 -11.93
C ILE A 403 7.49 13.26 -11.41
N ILE A 404 7.22 14.54 -11.13
CA ILE A 404 8.22 15.45 -10.57
C ILE A 404 8.71 14.91 -9.22
N ALA A 405 7.80 14.49 -8.34
CA ALA A 405 8.16 13.92 -7.04
C ALA A 405 9.00 12.63 -7.20
N MET A 406 8.65 11.75 -8.15
CA MET A 406 9.41 10.54 -8.43
C MET A 406 10.83 10.85 -8.91
N VAL A 407 10.99 11.77 -9.87
CA VAL A 407 12.32 12.19 -10.35
C VAL A 407 13.12 12.85 -9.22
N SER A 408 12.47 13.67 -8.40
CA SER A 408 13.11 14.28 -7.23
C SER A 408 13.51 13.24 -6.20
N ASN A 409 12.70 12.18 -5.99
CA ASN A 409 13.06 11.07 -5.10
C ASN A 409 14.34 10.37 -5.57
N MET A 410 14.49 10.14 -6.87
CA MET A 410 15.73 9.58 -7.43
C MET A 410 16.93 10.46 -7.14
N ALA A 411 16.80 11.79 -7.34
CA ALA A 411 17.86 12.73 -7.02
C ALA A 411 18.17 12.74 -5.50
N PHE A 412 17.16 12.74 -4.66
CA PHE A 412 17.34 12.66 -3.20
C PHE A 412 17.98 11.35 -2.76
N ASN A 413 17.62 10.22 -3.38
CA ASN A 413 18.24 8.93 -3.12
C ASN A 413 19.75 8.98 -3.41
N LEU A 414 20.17 9.58 -4.55
CA LEU A 414 21.58 9.72 -4.89
C LEU A 414 22.33 10.59 -3.88
N LEU A 415 21.72 11.69 -3.43
CA LEU A 415 22.31 12.58 -2.42
C LEU A 415 22.35 11.92 -1.03
N ALA A 416 21.44 11.01 -0.75
CA ALA A 416 21.31 10.35 0.54
C ALA A 416 22.07 9.01 0.66
N ILE A 417 22.80 8.58 -0.39
CA ILE A 417 23.66 7.38 -0.38
C ILE A 417 24.57 7.31 0.87
N PRO A 418 25.21 8.40 1.34
CA PRO A 418 26.06 8.34 2.54
C PRO A 418 25.32 7.90 3.80
N PHE A 419 24.01 8.06 3.85
CA PHE A 419 23.15 7.64 4.97
C PHE A 419 22.61 6.22 4.82
N SER A 420 23.09 5.45 3.81
CA SER A 420 22.70 4.07 3.56
C SER A 420 21.17 3.90 3.45
N TYR A 421 20.57 2.83 4.01
CA TYR A 421 19.14 2.57 3.95
C TYR A 421 18.27 3.66 4.62
N VAL A 422 18.79 4.35 5.64
CA VAL A 422 18.10 5.50 6.26
C VAL A 422 17.95 6.63 5.27
N GLY A 423 18.94 6.82 4.39
CA GLY A 423 18.89 7.79 3.30
C GLY A 423 17.74 7.58 2.34
N LEU A 424 17.42 6.33 1.98
CA LEU A 424 16.25 6.00 1.14
C LEU A 424 14.92 6.41 1.82
N ALA A 425 14.82 6.20 3.14
CA ALA A 425 13.64 6.62 3.91
C ALA A 425 13.52 8.14 3.99
N ILE A 426 14.63 8.86 4.19
CA ILE A 426 14.68 10.34 4.18
C ILE A 426 14.28 10.86 2.79
N ALA A 427 14.84 10.32 1.72
CA ALA A 427 14.53 10.71 0.35
C ALA A 427 13.05 10.55 0.03
N SER A 428 12.45 9.44 0.48
CA SER A 428 11.00 9.18 0.33
C SER A 428 10.17 10.21 1.11
N ALA A 429 10.55 10.56 2.34
CA ALA A 429 9.88 11.58 3.14
C ALA A 429 9.99 12.98 2.51
N MET A 430 11.17 13.34 1.99
CA MET A 430 11.39 14.61 1.28
C MET A 430 10.57 14.69 -0.01
N SER A 431 10.55 13.61 -0.80
CA SER A 431 9.77 13.51 -2.02
C SER A 431 8.27 13.64 -1.76
N ALA A 432 7.76 12.98 -0.71
CA ALA A 432 6.37 13.11 -0.30
C ALA A 432 6.04 14.56 0.13
N THR A 433 6.95 15.22 0.83
CA THR A 433 6.78 16.61 1.26
C THR A 433 6.76 17.54 0.05
N LEU A 434 7.65 17.35 -0.92
CA LEU A 434 7.64 18.08 -2.18
C LEU A 434 6.33 17.85 -2.95
N ASN A 435 5.87 16.61 -3.04
CA ASN A 435 4.60 16.25 -3.71
C ASN A 435 3.41 16.97 -3.05
N ALA A 436 3.28 16.89 -1.72
CA ALA A 436 2.23 17.57 -0.97
C ALA A 436 2.28 19.09 -1.18
N TYR A 437 3.48 19.67 -1.13
CA TYR A 437 3.69 21.10 -1.38
C TYR A 437 3.27 21.53 -2.80
N LEU A 438 3.68 20.78 -3.82
CA LEU A 438 3.33 21.09 -5.21
C LEU A 438 1.83 20.95 -5.47
N LEU A 439 1.17 19.92 -4.90
CA LEU A 439 -0.28 19.78 -4.97
C LEU A 439 -0.99 20.95 -4.30
N TYR A 440 -0.56 21.34 -3.09
CA TYR A 440 -1.10 22.50 -2.39
C TYR A 440 -0.89 23.79 -3.18
N ARG A 441 0.34 24.04 -3.66
CA ARG A 441 0.67 25.23 -4.44
C ARG A 441 -0.20 25.35 -5.69
N GLY A 442 -0.42 24.26 -6.40
CA GLY A 442 -1.26 24.26 -7.59
C GLY A 442 -2.73 24.56 -7.29
N LEU A 443 -3.29 24.02 -6.19
CA LEU A 443 -4.64 24.37 -5.74
C LEU A 443 -4.75 25.84 -5.31
N ALA A 444 -3.72 26.37 -4.66
CA ALA A 444 -3.67 27.75 -4.24
C ALA A 444 -3.56 28.72 -5.43
N GLN A 445 -2.70 28.43 -6.40
CA GLN A 445 -2.58 29.23 -7.65
C GLN A 445 -3.86 29.24 -8.47
N ALA A 446 -4.60 28.13 -8.45
CA ALA A 446 -5.91 28.04 -9.13
C ALA A 446 -7.06 28.66 -8.31
N ASN A 447 -6.78 29.31 -7.16
CA ASN A 447 -7.76 29.86 -6.23
C ASN A 447 -8.84 28.85 -5.75
N VAL A 448 -8.48 27.56 -5.74
CA VAL A 448 -9.39 26.47 -5.34
C VAL A 448 -9.35 26.26 -3.82
N TYR A 449 -8.13 26.24 -3.25
CA TYR A 449 -7.94 26.03 -1.83
C TYR A 449 -6.73 26.82 -1.31
N HIS A 450 -6.94 27.53 -0.23
CA HIS A 450 -5.89 28.19 0.56
C HIS A 450 -5.98 27.76 2.02
N PHE A 451 -4.84 27.48 2.62
CA PHE A 451 -4.77 27.16 4.04
C PHE A 451 -5.19 28.37 4.88
N SER A 452 -6.29 28.24 5.59
CA SER A 452 -6.89 29.35 6.33
C SER A 452 -6.12 29.68 7.62
N LYS A 453 -6.22 30.94 8.09
CA LYS A 453 -5.69 31.33 9.41
C LYS A 453 -6.30 30.48 10.54
N GLN A 454 -7.58 30.11 10.41
CA GLN A 454 -8.26 29.25 11.37
C GLN A 454 -7.65 27.84 11.39
N SER A 455 -7.30 27.28 10.21
CA SER A 455 -6.61 26.00 10.12
C SER A 455 -5.18 26.06 10.63
N ALA A 456 -4.49 27.19 10.49
CA ALA A 456 -3.17 27.40 11.10
C ALA A 456 -3.25 27.39 12.64
N VAL A 457 -4.23 28.09 13.22
CA VAL A 457 -4.47 28.08 14.68
C VAL A 457 -4.89 26.67 15.14
N PHE A 458 -5.75 25.99 14.37
CA PHE A 458 -6.13 24.61 14.65
C PHE A 458 -4.92 23.68 14.65
N PHE A 459 -4.05 23.80 13.65
CA PHE A 459 -2.80 23.02 13.57
C PHE A 459 -1.90 23.28 14.79
N ALA A 460 -1.70 24.56 15.16
CA ALA A 460 -0.89 24.90 16.32
C ALA A 460 -1.42 24.24 17.61
N LYS A 461 -2.74 24.27 17.83
CA LYS A 461 -3.39 23.60 18.97
C LYS A 461 -3.20 22.08 18.94
N VAL A 462 -3.42 21.47 17.78
CA VAL A 462 -3.25 20.02 17.57
C VAL A 462 -1.80 19.62 17.81
N PHE A 463 -0.86 20.40 17.30
CA PHE A 463 0.57 20.15 17.46
C PHE A 463 1.01 20.29 18.92
N THR A 464 0.55 21.32 19.62
CA THR A 464 0.81 21.50 21.06
C THR A 464 0.23 20.35 21.89
N ALA A 465 -1.01 19.92 21.61
CA ALA A 465 -1.61 18.75 22.26
C ALA A 465 -0.80 17.48 21.98
N GLY A 466 -0.33 17.30 20.74
CA GLY A 466 0.53 16.20 20.35
C GLY A 466 1.87 16.20 21.08
N LEU A 467 2.52 17.37 21.21
CA LEU A 467 3.77 17.49 21.97
C LEU A 467 3.57 17.18 23.46
N ALA A 468 2.49 17.67 24.08
CA ALA A 468 2.16 17.33 25.46
C ALA A 468 1.95 15.82 25.64
N MET A 469 1.21 15.18 24.72
CA MET A 469 1.06 13.73 24.66
C MET A 469 2.43 13.03 24.55
N GLY A 470 3.26 13.46 23.59
CA GLY A 470 4.57 12.86 23.33
C GLY A 470 5.49 12.97 24.54
N ALA A 471 5.53 14.13 25.22
CA ALA A 471 6.32 14.34 26.43
C ALA A 471 5.90 13.40 27.58
N VAL A 472 4.59 13.22 27.78
CA VAL A 472 4.08 12.29 28.82
C VAL A 472 4.42 10.86 28.46
N VAL A 473 4.19 10.44 27.22
CA VAL A 473 4.51 9.08 26.76
C VAL A 473 6.00 8.82 26.87
N TRP A 474 6.84 9.76 26.48
CA TRP A 474 8.30 9.64 26.61
C TRP A 474 8.76 9.51 28.06
N HIS A 475 8.16 10.29 28.97
CA HIS A 475 8.48 10.25 30.40
C HIS A 475 8.16 8.88 31.05
N TYR A 476 7.02 8.30 30.69
CA TYR A 476 6.58 6.99 31.22
C TYR A 476 7.06 5.79 30.40
N CYS A 477 7.69 6.01 29.26
CA CYS A 477 8.22 4.92 28.45
C CYS A 477 9.42 4.27 29.14
N PRO A 478 9.37 2.96 29.44
CA PRO A 478 10.52 2.27 30.01
C PRO A 478 11.77 2.39 29.14
N SER A 479 12.94 2.30 29.74
CA SER A 479 14.20 2.26 28.99
C SER A 479 14.28 1.02 28.10
N LEU A 480 15.09 1.08 27.04
CA LEU A 480 15.24 -0.06 26.11
C LEU A 480 15.73 -1.33 26.80
N ILE A 481 16.58 -1.20 27.82
CA ILE A 481 17.06 -2.33 28.62
C ILE A 481 15.89 -2.98 29.35
N GLN A 482 15.01 -2.20 29.95
CA GLN A 482 13.82 -2.71 30.62
C GLN A 482 12.88 -3.41 29.62
N TRP A 483 12.67 -2.83 28.43
CA TRP A 483 11.89 -3.48 27.37
C TRP A 483 12.44 -4.85 26.97
N GLN A 484 13.76 -5.00 26.88
CA GLN A 484 14.39 -6.30 26.58
C GLN A 484 14.18 -7.34 27.67
N GLN A 485 14.21 -6.93 28.93
CA GLN A 485 14.07 -7.83 30.10
C GLN A 485 12.61 -8.26 30.35
N MET A 486 11.62 -7.50 29.83
CA MET A 486 10.21 -7.83 30.01
C MET A 486 9.82 -9.10 29.27
N ALA A 487 8.95 -9.91 29.88
CA ALA A 487 8.26 -11.00 29.20
C ALA A 487 7.34 -10.45 28.11
N PHE A 488 7.10 -11.25 27.07
CA PHE A 488 6.31 -10.83 25.90
C PHE A 488 4.95 -10.22 26.26
N ILE A 489 4.20 -10.85 27.17
CA ILE A 489 2.88 -10.35 27.61
C ILE A 489 3.03 -9.00 28.32
N GLN A 490 4.07 -8.80 29.13
CA GLN A 490 4.35 -7.52 29.78
C GLN A 490 4.64 -6.41 28.77
N ARG A 491 5.41 -6.72 27.71
CA ARG A 491 5.68 -5.78 26.61
C ARG A 491 4.38 -5.30 25.94
N ILE A 492 3.45 -6.24 25.66
CA ILE A 492 2.14 -5.90 25.09
C ILE A 492 1.35 -5.00 26.05
N HIS A 493 1.25 -5.37 27.31
CA HIS A 493 0.51 -4.56 28.30
C HIS A 493 1.07 -3.15 28.40
N TRP A 494 2.39 -2.99 28.49
CA TRP A 494 3.03 -1.69 28.56
C TRP A 494 2.78 -0.86 27.30
N LEU A 495 2.91 -1.45 26.10
CA LEU A 495 2.66 -0.74 24.85
C LEU A 495 1.19 -0.29 24.75
N VAL A 496 0.25 -1.18 25.04
CA VAL A 496 -1.19 -0.86 25.03
C VAL A 496 -1.51 0.23 26.06
N TRP A 497 -0.93 0.16 27.25
CA TRP A 497 -1.11 1.16 28.29
C TRP A 497 -0.57 2.54 27.84
N LEU A 498 0.64 2.59 27.27
CA LEU A 498 1.21 3.84 26.73
C LEU A 498 0.35 4.44 25.63
N ILE A 499 -0.19 3.62 24.71
CA ILE A 499 -1.10 4.08 23.65
C ILE A 499 -2.40 4.60 24.25
N ALA A 500 -2.96 3.92 25.26
CA ALA A 500 -4.17 4.40 25.95
C ALA A 500 -3.94 5.72 26.69
N VAL A 501 -2.84 5.86 27.41
CA VAL A 501 -2.42 7.12 28.05
C VAL A 501 -2.23 8.22 27.02
N ALA A 502 -1.57 7.92 25.90
CA ALA A 502 -1.41 8.86 24.79
C ALA A 502 -2.77 9.39 24.29
N ALA A 503 -3.73 8.49 24.05
CA ALA A 503 -5.05 8.87 23.58
C ALA A 503 -5.81 9.75 24.60
N VAL A 504 -5.73 9.42 25.89
CA VAL A 504 -6.37 10.20 26.96
C VAL A 504 -5.73 11.58 27.10
N ILE A 505 -4.40 11.67 27.15
CA ILE A 505 -3.69 12.96 27.27
C ILE A 505 -3.94 13.84 26.05
N TYR A 506 -3.86 13.26 24.85
CA TYR A 506 -4.14 14.00 23.63
C TYR A 506 -5.58 14.53 23.60
N GLY A 507 -6.57 13.70 23.88
CA GLY A 507 -7.98 14.09 23.94
C GLY A 507 -8.24 15.17 24.98
N SER A 508 -7.68 15.03 26.19
CA SER A 508 -7.79 16.02 27.26
C SER A 508 -7.14 17.36 26.87
N ALA A 509 -5.94 17.32 26.28
CA ALA A 509 -5.24 18.51 25.82
C ALA A 509 -6.02 19.24 24.72
N LEU A 510 -6.63 18.53 23.77
CA LEU A 510 -7.49 19.13 22.75
C LEU A 510 -8.70 19.85 23.36
N LEU A 511 -9.35 19.25 24.36
CA LEU A 511 -10.48 19.87 25.05
C LEU A 511 -10.06 21.15 25.82
N LEU A 512 -8.92 21.11 26.50
CA LEU A 512 -8.35 22.27 27.21
C LEU A 512 -7.98 23.40 26.25
N LEU A 513 -7.47 23.07 25.04
CA LEU A 513 -7.15 24.05 24.00
C LEU A 513 -8.40 24.55 23.25
N GLY A 514 -9.60 24.11 23.65
CA GLY A 514 -10.88 24.59 23.12
C GLY A 514 -11.27 23.98 21.77
N ILE A 515 -10.72 22.82 21.43
CA ILE A 515 -11.20 22.04 20.28
C ILE A 515 -12.43 21.25 20.72
N ARG A 516 -13.60 21.61 20.16
CA ARG A 516 -14.90 21.02 20.49
C ARG A 516 -15.47 20.27 19.29
N LYS A 517 -16.48 19.42 19.51
CA LYS A 517 -17.18 18.64 18.46
C LYS A 517 -17.60 19.48 17.26
N ARG A 518 -18.01 20.74 17.46
CA ARG A 518 -18.36 21.67 16.37
C ARG A 518 -17.25 21.93 15.35
N HIS A 519 -15.98 21.75 15.73
CA HIS A 519 -14.85 21.91 14.83
C HIS A 519 -14.54 20.64 14.01
N LEU A 520 -15.19 19.51 14.38
CA LEU A 520 -14.99 18.18 13.79
C LEU A 520 -16.12 17.81 12.84
N VAL A 521 -17.29 18.44 12.98
CA VAL A 521 -18.46 18.16 12.12
C VAL A 521 -18.37 19.04 10.88
N HIS A 522 -18.57 18.42 9.73
CA HIS A 522 -18.76 19.13 8.47
C HIS A 522 -20.12 19.82 8.52
N SER A 523 -20.14 21.15 8.58
CA SER A 523 -21.35 21.97 8.50
C SER A 523 -21.88 22.04 7.08
#